data_d3131befd2e457196f4a0f04de7837e9
#
_entry.id   d3131befd2e457196f4a0f04de7837e9
#
_cell.length_a   1.000
_cell.length_b   1.000
_cell.length_c   1.000
_cell.angle_alpha   90.00
_cell.angle_beta   90.00
_cell.angle_gamma   90.00
#
_symmetry.space_group_name_H-M   'P 1'
#
loop_
_entity.id
_entity.type
_entity.pdbx_description
1 polymer ?
#
loop_
_entity_poly.entity_id
_entity_poly.type
_entity_poly.pdbx_seq_one_letter_code
_entity_poly.pdbx_strand_id
1 'polypeptide(L)'
;MIASLSGIVEQITAESVVVDVGGVGYLVFAASRTLARLPARGEPVRLLIETHVREDHIHLYGFADEPERGWFRLLTTVQGVGAKTALAVLSVLTDRKSVV
;
A
#
# COMPACT_ATOMS: atom_id res chain seq x y z
N MET A 1 6.99 -3.47 14.50
CA MET A 1 6.63 -3.61 13.09
C MET A 1 5.14 -3.30 12.91
N ILE A 2 4.81 -2.56 11.87
CA ILE A 2 3.41 -2.19 11.61
C ILE A 2 2.81 -3.19 10.63
N ALA A 3 1.73 -3.85 11.04
CA ALA A 3 1.07 -4.87 10.21
C ALA A 3 -0.23 -4.37 9.58
N SER A 4 -0.87 -3.39 10.20
CA SER A 4 -2.09 -2.79 9.66
C SER A 4 -2.25 -1.39 10.24
N LEU A 5 -3.03 -0.56 9.53
CA LEU A 5 -3.39 0.77 10.00
C LEU A 5 -4.89 0.96 9.79
N SER A 6 -5.55 1.48 10.80
CA SER A 6 -6.94 1.89 10.72
C SER A 6 -7.01 3.35 11.13
N GLY A 7 -7.53 4.19 10.27
CA GLY A 7 -7.59 5.63 10.53
C GLY A 7 -8.41 6.34 9.48
N ILE A 8 -8.10 7.61 9.30
CA ILE A 8 -8.84 8.49 8.39
C ILE A 8 -7.94 8.88 7.23
N VAL A 9 -8.48 8.84 6.02
CA VAL A 9 -7.75 9.28 4.83
C VAL A 9 -7.51 10.79 4.94
N GLU A 10 -6.25 11.19 4.98
CA GLU A 10 -5.89 12.61 5.07
C GLU A 10 -5.52 13.19 3.71
N GLN A 11 -4.76 12.43 2.90
CA GLN A 11 -4.31 12.90 1.60
C GLN A 11 -3.99 11.71 0.72
N ILE A 12 -4.36 11.78 -0.55
CA ILE A 12 -4.05 10.75 -1.54
C ILE A 12 -3.24 11.39 -2.66
N THR A 13 -2.13 10.75 -3.03
CA THR A 13 -1.33 11.15 -4.17
C THR A 13 -1.30 10.03 -5.21
N ALA A 14 -0.55 10.21 -6.29
CA ALA A 14 -0.43 9.18 -7.33
C ALA A 14 0.25 7.90 -6.84
N GLU A 15 1.04 7.98 -5.76
CA GLU A 15 1.85 6.87 -5.28
C GLU A 15 1.61 6.50 -3.83
N SER A 16 0.90 7.34 -3.08
CA SER A 16 0.81 7.16 -1.63
C SER A 16 -0.47 7.71 -1.06
N VAL A 17 -0.71 7.37 0.19
CA VAL A 17 -1.80 7.92 0.97
C VAL A 17 -1.28 8.23 2.37
N VAL A 18 -1.74 9.34 2.94
CA VAL A 18 -1.47 9.64 4.34
C VAL A 18 -2.70 9.23 5.14
N VAL A 19 -2.49 8.35 6.11
CA VAL A 19 -3.55 7.86 7.01
C VAL A 19 -3.34 8.48 8.38
N ASP A 20 -4.33 9.22 8.84
CA ASP A 20 -4.30 9.83 10.17
C ASP A 20 -4.80 8.82 11.20
N VAL A 21 -3.92 8.42 12.10
CA VAL A 21 -4.26 7.49 13.18
C VAL A 21 -4.02 8.23 14.49
N GLY A 22 -5.10 8.68 15.10
CA GLY A 22 -5.04 9.39 16.38
C GLY A 22 -4.21 10.66 16.37
N GLY A 23 -4.17 11.37 15.23
CA GLY A 23 -3.40 12.59 15.09
C GLY A 23 -2.01 12.39 14.49
N VAL A 24 -1.62 11.13 14.25
CA VAL A 24 -0.32 10.83 13.62
C VAL A 24 -0.56 10.48 12.16
N GLY A 25 0.08 11.19 11.23
CA GLY A 25 -0.04 10.92 9.80
C GLY A 25 1.00 9.90 9.37
N TYR A 26 0.54 8.76 8.88
CA TYR A 26 1.41 7.71 8.34
C TYR A 26 1.41 7.79 6.82
N LEU A 27 2.59 7.94 6.23
CA LEU A 27 2.73 7.92 4.78
C LEU A 27 2.86 6.47 4.31
N VAL A 28 1.91 6.05 3.49
CA VAL A 28 1.83 4.66 3.03
C VAL A 28 1.88 4.65 1.50
N PHE A 29 2.84 3.96 0.94
CA PHE A 29 2.91 3.76 -0.50
C PHE A 29 2.00 2.59 -0.89
N ALA A 30 1.36 2.70 -2.04
CA ALA A 30 0.45 1.66 -2.49
C ALA A 30 0.38 1.63 -4.01
N ALA A 31 -0.09 0.50 -4.55
CA ALA A 31 -0.32 0.38 -5.98
C ALA A 31 -1.38 1.39 -6.43
N SER A 32 -1.25 1.87 -7.67
CA SER A 32 -2.20 2.86 -8.20
C SER A 32 -3.64 2.36 -8.13
N ARG A 33 -3.85 1.07 -8.39
CA ARG A 33 -5.18 0.48 -8.30
C ARG A 33 -5.73 0.53 -6.88
N THR A 34 -4.89 0.25 -5.89
CA THR A 34 -5.29 0.32 -4.49
C THR A 34 -5.68 1.74 -4.11
N LEU A 35 -4.86 2.71 -4.53
CA LEU A 35 -5.14 4.12 -4.26
C LEU A 35 -6.45 4.59 -4.89
N ALA A 36 -6.73 4.11 -6.12
CA ALA A 36 -7.97 4.48 -6.82
C ALA A 36 -9.22 3.93 -6.12
N ARG A 37 -9.07 2.91 -5.30
CA ARG A 37 -10.19 2.27 -4.60
C ARG A 37 -10.37 2.76 -3.17
N LEU A 38 -9.52 3.67 -2.71
CA LEU A 38 -9.63 4.19 -1.36
C LEU A 38 -10.87 5.08 -1.20
N PRO A 39 -11.41 5.15 0.01
CA PRO A 39 -12.51 6.08 0.28
C PRO A 39 -12.04 7.53 0.16
N ALA A 40 -12.98 8.45 0.14
CA ALA A 40 -12.67 9.85 0.00
C ALA A 40 -11.93 10.38 1.22
N ARG A 41 -11.23 11.49 1.02
CA ARG A 41 -10.55 12.20 2.10
C ARG A 41 -11.54 12.48 3.23
N GLY A 42 -11.11 12.21 4.46
CA GLY A 42 -11.94 12.36 5.64
C GLY A 42 -12.71 11.12 6.04
N GLU A 43 -12.69 10.08 5.21
CA GLU A 43 -13.39 8.84 5.50
C GLU A 43 -12.48 7.82 6.18
N PRO A 44 -13.06 6.90 6.98
CA PRO A 44 -12.25 5.86 7.61
C PRO A 44 -11.73 4.86 6.60
N VAL A 45 -10.51 4.35 6.87
CA VAL A 45 -9.87 3.37 6.02
C VAL A 45 -9.09 2.39 6.88
N ARG A 46 -8.98 1.16 6.40
CA ARG A 46 -8.10 0.16 6.98
C ARG A 46 -7.23 -0.43 5.88
N LEU A 47 -5.93 -0.46 6.12
CA LEU A 47 -4.97 -1.03 5.17
C LEU A 47 -4.11 -2.06 5.86
N LEU A 48 -3.82 -3.14 5.17
CA LEU A 48 -2.80 -4.09 5.59
C LEU A 48 -1.45 -3.48 5.20
N ILE A 49 -0.46 -3.64 6.08
CA ILE A 49 0.82 -2.96 5.90
C ILE A 49 1.95 -3.96 5.83
N GLU A 50 2.90 -3.67 4.94
CA GLU A 50 4.18 -4.33 4.91
C GLU A 50 5.23 -3.27 5.23
N THR A 51 6.04 -3.50 6.25
CA THR A 51 7.02 -2.52 6.72
C THR A 51 8.41 -2.91 6.20
N HIS A 52 9.05 -2.00 5.48
CA HIS A 52 10.44 -2.18 5.04
C HIS A 52 11.33 -1.23 5.79
N VAL A 53 12.23 -1.78 6.61
CA VAL A 53 13.18 -1.00 7.41
C VAL A 53 14.54 -1.03 6.72
N ARG A 54 15.09 0.14 6.46
CA ARG A 54 16.43 0.32 5.92
C ARG A 54 17.28 1.09 6.94
N GLU A 55 18.56 1.22 6.69
CA GLU A 55 19.46 1.92 7.62
C GLU A 55 19.02 3.35 7.90
N ASP A 56 18.52 4.03 6.88
CA ASP A 56 18.23 5.47 6.94
C ASP A 56 16.76 5.80 6.83
N HIS A 57 15.87 4.81 6.65
CA HIS A 57 14.44 5.10 6.54
C HIS A 57 13.58 3.88 6.80
N ILE A 58 12.31 4.13 7.03
CA ILE A 58 11.27 3.12 7.18
C ILE A 58 10.19 3.44 6.16
N HIS A 59 9.87 2.49 5.28
CA HIS A 59 8.79 2.65 4.32
C HIS A 59 7.64 1.71 4.64
N LEU A 60 6.42 2.24 4.56
CA LEU A 60 5.19 1.46 4.74
C LEU A 60 4.54 1.27 3.39
N TYR A 61 4.12 0.04 3.10
CA TYR A 61 3.41 -0.31 1.87
C TYR A 61 2.04 -0.84 2.25
N GLY A 62 0.99 -0.32 1.61
CA GLY A 62 -0.37 -0.62 1.99
C GLY A 62 -1.14 -1.43 0.96
N PHE A 63 -2.02 -2.30 1.45
CA PHE A 63 -2.79 -3.22 0.62
C PHE A 63 -4.22 -3.30 1.13
N ALA A 64 -5.15 -3.48 0.19
CA ALA A 64 -6.56 -3.57 0.53
C ALA A 64 -6.92 -4.91 1.16
N ASP A 65 -6.22 -5.99 0.79
CA ASP A 65 -6.52 -7.34 1.26
C ASP A 65 -5.27 -8.21 1.35
N GLU A 66 -5.42 -9.39 1.94
CA GLU A 66 -4.33 -10.33 2.14
C GLU A 66 -3.72 -10.87 0.85
N PRO A 67 -4.51 -11.26 -0.17
CA PRO A 67 -3.91 -11.71 -1.43
C PRO A 67 -2.96 -10.68 -2.04
N GLU A 68 -3.32 -9.42 -2.01
CA GLU A 68 -2.51 -8.34 -2.54
C GLU A 68 -1.19 -8.22 -1.78
N ARG A 69 -1.25 -8.26 -0.45
CA ARG A 69 -0.05 -8.23 0.39
C ARG A 69 0.82 -9.45 0.14
N GLY A 70 0.21 -10.61 -0.01
CA GLY A 70 0.93 -11.86 -0.29
C GLY A 70 1.69 -11.79 -1.60
N TRP A 71 1.06 -11.25 -2.66
CA TRP A 71 1.73 -11.06 -3.94
C TRP A 71 2.92 -10.12 -3.82
N PHE A 72 2.76 -9.03 -3.09
CA PHE A 72 3.84 -8.08 -2.87
C PHE A 72 5.04 -8.75 -2.19
N ARG A 73 4.78 -9.52 -1.13
CA ARG A 73 5.83 -10.26 -0.43
C ARG A 73 6.56 -11.21 -1.37
N LEU A 74 5.79 -11.95 -2.17
CA LEU A 74 6.36 -12.91 -3.11
C LEU A 74 7.21 -12.19 -4.16
N LEU A 75 6.69 -11.13 -4.75
CA LEU A 75 7.40 -10.38 -5.79
C LEU A 75 8.70 -9.78 -5.27
N THR A 76 8.71 -9.27 -4.05
CA THR A 76 9.90 -8.64 -3.49
C THR A 76 10.96 -9.64 -3.05
N THR A 77 10.64 -10.94 -3.01
CA THR A 77 11.66 -11.96 -2.78
C THR A 77 12.46 -12.27 -4.05
N VAL A 78 11.95 -11.88 -5.22
CA VAL A 78 12.65 -12.10 -6.48
C VAL A 78 13.81 -11.11 -6.58
N GLN A 79 15.00 -11.64 -6.88
CA GLN A 79 16.18 -10.81 -7.00
C GLN A 79 16.01 -9.77 -8.09
N GLY A 80 16.32 -8.52 -7.78
CA GLY A 80 16.19 -7.42 -8.72
C GLY A 80 14.82 -6.75 -8.75
N VAL A 81 13.84 -7.28 -8.02
CA VAL A 81 12.51 -6.66 -7.93
C VAL A 81 12.40 -5.86 -6.65
N GLY A 82 12.39 -4.55 -6.79
CA GLY A 82 12.20 -3.64 -5.66
C GLY A 82 10.73 -3.41 -5.36
N ALA A 83 10.47 -2.68 -4.28
CA ALA A 83 9.10 -2.42 -3.83
C ALA A 83 8.27 -1.67 -4.87
N LYS A 84 8.82 -0.64 -5.50
CA LYS A 84 8.10 0.13 -6.52
C LYS A 84 7.73 -0.73 -7.72
N THR A 85 8.64 -1.59 -8.15
CA THR A 85 8.38 -2.51 -9.26
C THR A 85 7.28 -3.49 -8.89
N ALA A 86 7.32 -4.01 -7.66
CA ALA A 86 6.29 -4.93 -7.18
C ALA A 86 4.92 -4.27 -7.17
N LEU A 87 4.84 -3.00 -6.73
CA LEU A 87 3.57 -2.27 -6.74
C LEU A 87 3.05 -2.06 -8.17
N ALA A 88 3.93 -1.77 -9.11
CA ALA A 88 3.54 -1.60 -10.51
C ALA A 88 2.98 -2.91 -11.08
N VAL A 89 3.63 -4.02 -10.77
CA VAL A 89 3.16 -5.34 -11.21
C VAL A 89 1.80 -5.67 -10.61
N LEU A 90 1.59 -5.34 -9.34
CA LEU A 90 0.30 -5.56 -8.69
C LEU A 90 -0.82 -4.81 -9.37
N SER A 91 -0.58 -3.58 -9.79
CA SER A 91 -1.58 -2.78 -10.49
C SER A 91 -2.02 -3.46 -11.79
N VAL A 92 -1.06 -4.00 -12.53
CA VAL A 92 -1.35 -4.71 -13.79
C VAL A 92 -2.11 -6.01 -13.52
N LEU A 93 -1.67 -6.80 -12.54
CA LEU A 93 -2.30 -8.07 -12.23
C LEU A 93 -3.75 -7.91 -11.80
N THR A 94 -4.02 -6.93 -10.96
CA THR A 94 -5.38 -6.70 -10.47
C THR A 94 -6.28 -6.17 -11.57
N ASP A 95 -5.76 -5.34 -12.48
CA ASP A 95 -6.52 -4.87 -13.62
C ASP A 95 -6.94 -6.01 -14.54
N ARG A 96 -6.04 -6.93 -14.81
CA ARG A 96 -6.34 -8.10 -15.64
C ARG A 96 -7.43 -8.96 -14.99
N LYS A 97 -7.39 -9.09 -13.68
CA LYS A 97 -8.38 -9.86 -12.95
C LYS A 97 -9.77 -9.26 -13.06
N SER A 98 -9.87 -7.94 -13.10
CA SER A 98 -11.16 -7.27 -13.15
C SER A 98 -11.76 -7.26 -14.56
N VAL A 99 -10.99 -7.57 -15.59
CA VAL A 99 -11.47 -7.62 -16.97
C VAL A 99 -12.22 -8.91 -17.25
N VAL A 100 -11.89 -9.96 -16.56
CA VAL A 100 -12.55 -11.25 -16.69
C VAL A 100 -13.84 -11.29 -15.91
#